data_7775a2e9ee30608b46afa2fe89cfa305
#
_entry.id   7775a2e9ee30608b46afa2fe89cfa305
#
_cell.length_a   1.000
_cell.length_b   1.000
_cell.length_c   1.000
_cell.angle_alpha   90.00
_cell.angle_beta   90.00
_cell.angle_gamma   90.00
#
_symmetry.space_group_name_H-M   'P 1'
#
loop_
_entity.id
_entity.type
_entity.pdbx_description
1 polymer ?
#
loop_
_entity_poly.entity_id
_entity_poly.type
_entity_poly.pdbx_seq_one_letter_code
_entity_poly.pdbx_strand_id
1 'polypeptide(L)'
;MFEKWRGAAWLTENVTDELIRLENLVKIYDTGAIRVLGLKKINLTIRRGEFVAIMGHSGSGKSTLMNILGCLDRPTLGHYYLDGIDTAALSPDELSAVRNKKIGFVFQSFNLISRTSALKNVELPMTYARIPKKKRTERAMELLDCVGLGARAGHMPNELSGGQRQRVAIARALANEPPLILADEPTGNLDTAASIEIMEIFAELHKAGATVIVVTHEENIAAFTDRIIHFSDGQIIKDEINENPTKGSGELHMKGLYRHFREAAGTESGVSSC
;
A
#
# COMPACT_ATOMS: atom_id res chain seq x y z
N MET A 1 14.69 27.00 0.46
CA MET A 1 14.45 25.89 1.42
C MET A 1 14.26 24.53 0.73
N PHE A 2 14.20 24.42 -0.59
CA PHE A 2 13.80 23.21 -1.33
C PHE A 2 14.89 22.57 -2.21
N GLU A 3 16.09 23.15 -2.29
CA GLU A 3 17.24 22.54 -2.96
C GLU A 3 17.86 21.36 -2.20
N LYS A 4 17.56 21.24 -0.89
CA LYS A 4 18.07 20.21 0.02
C LYS A 4 17.62 18.79 -0.34
N TRP A 5 16.63 18.65 -1.23
CA TRP A 5 16.00 17.36 -1.55
C TRP A 5 16.53 16.72 -2.86
N ARG A 6 17.35 17.42 -3.63
CA ARG A 6 17.93 16.88 -4.87
C ARG A 6 19.10 15.91 -4.66
N GLY A 7 19.55 15.73 -3.44
CA GLY A 7 20.73 14.93 -3.13
C GLY A 7 20.63 14.15 -1.82
N ALA A 8 19.43 13.70 -1.44
CA ALA A 8 19.30 12.85 -0.28
C ALA A 8 19.89 11.46 -0.57
N ALA A 9 21.19 11.32 -0.31
CA ALA A 9 21.96 10.08 -0.51
C ALA A 9 21.37 8.85 0.25
N TRP A 10 20.48 9.09 1.21
CA TRP A 10 19.75 8.04 1.95
C TRP A 10 18.55 7.47 1.16
N LEU A 11 18.21 8.03 -0.02
CA LEU A 11 17.23 7.46 -0.94
C LEU A 11 17.86 6.48 -1.95
N THR A 12 19.18 6.33 -1.96
CA THR A 12 19.90 5.39 -2.82
C THR A 12 20.12 4.07 -2.07
N GLU A 13 19.36 3.12 -2.41
CA GLU A 13 19.49 1.67 -2.56
C GLU A 13 20.65 0.97 -1.82
N ASN A 14 20.36 0.53 -0.58
CA ASN A 14 20.74 -0.81 -0.20
C ASN A 14 19.48 -1.67 -0.41
N VAL A 15 19.32 -2.25 -1.59
CA VAL A 15 18.22 -3.16 -1.90
C VAL A 15 18.43 -4.43 -1.07
N THR A 16 17.97 -4.39 0.17
CA THR A 16 17.80 -5.60 0.98
C THR A 16 16.53 -6.30 0.52
N ASP A 17 16.48 -7.62 0.62
CA ASP A 17 15.26 -8.40 0.39
C ASP A 17 14.13 -7.96 1.35
N GLU A 18 14.50 -7.40 2.51
CA GLU A 18 13.58 -6.89 3.52
C GLU A 18 13.04 -5.50 3.14
N LEU A 19 11.75 -5.42 2.84
CA LEU A 19 11.08 -4.13 2.62
C LEU A 19 10.66 -3.47 3.92
N ILE A 20 10.15 -4.28 4.87
CA ILE A 20 9.71 -3.84 6.19
C ILE A 20 10.43 -4.66 7.25
N ARG A 21 10.99 -3.98 8.26
CA ARG A 21 11.53 -4.61 9.46
C ARG A 21 11.13 -3.80 10.69
N LEU A 22 10.42 -4.46 11.60
CA LEU A 22 10.02 -3.92 12.90
C LEU A 22 10.83 -4.60 13.99
N GLU A 23 11.45 -3.82 14.87
CA GLU A 23 12.25 -4.31 15.99
C GLU A 23 11.71 -3.78 17.31
N ASN A 24 11.19 -4.68 18.17
CA ASN A 24 10.65 -4.38 19.49
C ASN A 24 9.70 -3.18 19.50
N LEU A 25 8.89 -3.04 18.47
CA LEU A 25 8.05 -1.88 18.23
C LEU A 25 6.92 -1.82 19.24
N VAL A 26 6.82 -0.70 19.95
CA VAL A 26 5.79 -0.42 20.96
C VAL A 26 5.08 0.89 20.60
N LYS A 27 3.77 0.90 20.73
CA LYS A 27 2.96 2.13 20.66
C LYS A 27 2.13 2.32 21.91
N ILE A 28 2.30 3.47 22.55
CA ILE A 28 1.51 3.89 23.68
C ILE A 28 0.80 5.20 23.30
N TYR A 29 -0.51 5.23 23.45
CA TYR A 29 -1.29 6.46 23.39
C TYR A 29 -1.49 6.98 24.81
N ASP A 30 -1.01 8.20 25.08
CA ASP A 30 -1.13 8.85 26.37
C ASP A 30 -1.93 10.16 26.20
N THR A 31 -3.12 10.20 26.76
CA THR A 31 -3.99 11.39 26.75
C THR A 31 -3.88 12.19 28.06
N GLY A 32 -2.91 11.84 28.91
CA GLY A 32 -2.75 12.40 30.25
C GLY A 32 -3.70 11.76 31.29
N ALA A 33 -4.94 11.44 30.90
CA ALA A 33 -5.92 10.79 31.77
C ALA A 33 -5.91 9.25 31.64
N ILE A 34 -5.60 8.75 30.45
CA ILE A 34 -5.64 7.31 30.13
C ILE A 34 -4.41 6.97 29.29
N ARG A 35 -3.74 5.88 29.67
CA ARG A 35 -2.68 5.25 28.88
C ARG A 35 -3.21 3.98 28.23
N VAL A 36 -3.14 3.93 26.88
CA VAL A 36 -3.53 2.75 26.11
C VAL A 36 -2.30 2.19 25.41
N LEU A 37 -1.98 0.94 25.67
CA LEU A 37 -0.90 0.23 24.99
C LEU A 37 -1.46 -0.37 23.69
N GLY A 38 -1.22 0.31 22.59
CA GLY A 38 -1.74 -0.07 21.27
C GLY A 38 -0.94 -1.19 20.58
N LEU A 39 0.40 -1.22 20.79
CA LEU A 39 1.29 -2.26 20.28
C LEU A 39 2.29 -2.69 21.34
N LYS A 40 2.55 -4.00 21.46
CA LYS A 40 3.34 -4.62 22.53
C LYS A 40 4.52 -5.41 21.95
N LYS A 41 5.66 -4.76 21.76
CA LYS A 41 6.93 -5.38 21.28
C LYS A 41 6.75 -6.19 20.00
N ILE A 42 6.26 -5.57 18.94
CA ILE A 42 6.12 -6.22 17.64
C ILE A 42 7.50 -6.38 17.01
N ASN A 43 7.81 -7.62 16.59
CA ASN A 43 8.92 -7.95 15.71
C ASN A 43 8.30 -8.58 14.46
N LEU A 44 8.61 -8.01 13.29
CA LEU A 44 8.04 -8.46 12.03
C LEU A 44 8.98 -8.09 10.89
N THR A 45 9.20 -9.01 9.98
CA THR A 45 9.88 -8.75 8.71
C THR A 45 8.94 -9.10 7.56
N ILE A 46 8.81 -8.19 6.58
CA ILE A 46 8.09 -8.42 5.34
C ILE A 46 9.09 -8.15 4.20
N ARG A 47 9.23 -9.16 3.33
CA ARG A 47 10.13 -9.11 2.19
C ARG A 47 9.47 -8.45 0.99
N ARG A 48 10.29 -8.04 0.04
CA ARG A 48 9.78 -7.52 -1.24
C ARG A 48 9.02 -8.60 -1.98
N GLY A 49 7.91 -8.19 -2.60
CA GLY A 49 7.06 -9.10 -3.36
C GLY A 49 6.21 -10.04 -2.50
N GLU A 50 6.12 -9.88 -1.18
CA GLU A 50 5.16 -10.64 -0.37
C GLU A 50 3.74 -10.08 -0.50
N PHE A 51 2.74 -10.96 -0.48
CA PHE A 51 1.32 -10.61 -0.33
C PHE A 51 0.82 -11.09 1.02
N VAL A 52 0.60 -10.16 1.94
CA VAL A 52 0.38 -10.44 3.35
C VAL A 52 -0.98 -9.92 3.81
N ALA A 53 -1.74 -10.76 4.53
CA ALA A 53 -2.90 -10.31 5.30
C ALA A 53 -2.52 -10.10 6.77
N ILE A 54 -2.98 -8.99 7.36
CA ILE A 54 -2.96 -8.75 8.81
C ILE A 54 -4.39 -8.89 9.30
N MET A 55 -4.67 -9.98 10.00
CA MET A 55 -6.00 -10.33 10.51
C MET A 55 -6.13 -10.10 12.00
N GLY A 56 -7.35 -9.88 12.45
CA GLY A 56 -7.70 -9.80 13.88
C GLY A 56 -9.04 -9.10 14.09
N HIS A 57 -9.61 -9.25 15.27
CA HIS A 57 -10.88 -8.61 15.63
C HIS A 57 -10.75 -7.07 15.75
N SER A 58 -11.87 -6.35 15.79
CA SER A 58 -11.88 -4.91 16.05
C SER A 58 -11.20 -4.60 17.37
N GLY A 59 -10.39 -3.54 17.42
CA GLY A 59 -9.63 -3.14 18.62
C GLY A 59 -8.36 -3.96 18.88
N SER A 60 -8.00 -4.94 18.07
CA SER A 60 -6.78 -5.75 18.28
C SER A 60 -5.45 -4.99 18.07
N GLY A 61 -5.47 -3.77 17.53
CA GLY A 61 -4.27 -2.96 17.26
C GLY A 61 -3.86 -2.88 15.78
N LYS A 62 -4.61 -3.48 14.85
CA LYS A 62 -4.32 -3.47 13.41
C LYS A 62 -4.20 -2.07 12.83
N SER A 63 -5.16 -1.18 13.13
CA SER A 63 -5.15 0.20 12.65
C SER A 63 -3.96 1.00 13.23
N THR A 64 -3.55 0.69 14.47
CA THR A 64 -2.34 1.27 15.05
C THR A 64 -1.09 0.82 14.28
N LEU A 65 -0.97 -0.48 14.00
CA LEU A 65 0.13 -1.02 13.19
C LEU A 65 0.11 -0.42 11.78
N MET A 66 -1.05 -0.38 11.14
CA MET A 66 -1.24 0.22 9.81
C MET A 66 -0.78 1.68 9.74
N ASN A 67 -1.13 2.49 10.76
CA ASN A 67 -0.71 3.89 10.84
C ASN A 67 0.82 4.03 10.95
N ILE A 68 1.48 3.13 11.69
CA ILE A 68 2.94 3.14 11.79
C ILE A 68 3.57 2.67 10.49
N LEU A 69 3.13 1.54 9.91
CA LEU A 69 3.62 1.04 8.62
C LEU A 69 3.44 2.09 7.53
N GLY A 70 2.35 2.84 7.60
CA GLY A 70 2.04 3.93 6.70
C GLY A 70 2.79 5.23 6.94
N CYS A 71 3.68 5.31 7.93
CA CYS A 71 4.33 6.55 8.33
C CYS A 71 3.35 7.70 8.65
N LEU A 72 2.12 7.36 9.10
CA LEU A 72 1.11 8.31 9.57
C LEU A 72 1.27 8.59 11.07
N ASP A 73 1.85 7.65 11.81
CA ASP A 73 2.17 7.75 13.23
C ASP A 73 3.57 7.19 13.49
N ARG A 74 4.11 7.43 14.67
CA ARG A 74 5.44 6.98 15.09
C ARG A 74 5.35 5.96 16.21
N PRO A 75 6.27 4.97 16.27
CA PRO A 75 6.39 4.13 17.44
C PRO A 75 6.78 4.96 18.66
N THR A 76 6.37 4.53 19.85
CA THR A 76 6.82 5.10 21.12
C THR A 76 8.20 4.56 21.51
N LEU A 77 8.45 3.27 21.22
CA LEU A 77 9.74 2.59 21.42
C LEU A 77 9.97 1.60 20.27
N GLY A 78 11.22 1.20 20.10
CA GLY A 78 11.63 0.28 19.03
C GLY A 78 11.87 1.01 17.71
N HIS A 79 12.11 0.23 16.65
CA HIS A 79 12.46 0.76 15.34
C HIS A 79 11.54 0.22 14.26
N TYR A 80 11.31 1.05 13.25
CA TYR A 80 10.66 0.69 12.01
C TYR A 80 11.56 1.08 10.84
N TYR A 81 12.05 0.08 10.13
CA TYR A 81 12.80 0.25 8.90
C TYR A 81 11.89 0.00 7.70
N LEU A 82 11.78 0.97 6.81
CA LEU A 82 11.11 0.86 5.52
C LEU A 82 12.16 1.03 4.42
N ASP A 83 12.36 -0.02 3.64
CA ASP A 83 13.33 0.00 2.54
C ASP A 83 14.73 0.42 3.03
N GLY A 84 15.16 -0.13 4.17
CA GLY A 84 16.43 0.18 4.84
C GLY A 84 16.47 1.53 5.59
N ILE A 85 15.42 2.34 5.52
CA ILE A 85 15.35 3.67 6.16
C ILE A 85 14.74 3.55 7.56
N ASP A 86 15.46 3.93 8.62
CA ASP A 86 14.89 4.05 9.97
C ASP A 86 13.92 5.25 10.02
N THR A 87 12.64 4.96 10.04
CA THR A 87 11.58 5.99 10.03
C THR A 87 11.48 6.75 11.35
N ALA A 88 11.98 6.19 12.47
CA ALA A 88 11.93 6.84 13.77
C ALA A 88 12.85 8.08 13.84
N ALA A 89 13.94 8.08 13.07
CA ALA A 89 14.92 9.16 13.01
C ALA A 89 14.50 10.33 12.10
N LEU A 90 13.48 10.15 11.25
CA LEU A 90 13.09 11.13 10.24
C LEU A 90 12.30 12.31 10.84
N SER A 91 12.47 13.49 10.27
CA SER A 91 11.60 14.65 10.54
C SER A 91 10.19 14.44 9.94
N PRO A 92 9.17 15.22 10.34
CA PRO A 92 7.83 15.13 9.75
C PRO A 92 7.80 15.32 8.23
N ASP A 93 8.64 16.21 7.70
CA ASP A 93 8.74 16.47 6.27
C ASP A 93 9.36 15.26 5.54
N GLU A 94 10.40 14.65 6.12
CA GLU A 94 11.05 13.44 5.59
C GLU A 94 10.09 12.26 5.60
N LEU A 95 9.32 12.04 6.68
CA LEU A 95 8.26 11.03 6.72
C LEU A 95 7.22 11.25 5.63
N SER A 96 6.84 12.50 5.37
CA SER A 96 5.90 12.83 4.30
C SER A 96 6.46 12.52 2.90
N ALA A 97 7.77 12.74 2.70
CA ALA A 97 8.45 12.38 1.45
C ALA A 97 8.59 10.87 1.27
N VAL A 98 8.94 10.13 2.34
CA VAL A 98 8.97 8.66 2.33
C VAL A 98 7.59 8.10 2.03
N ARG A 99 6.55 8.56 2.74
CA ARG A 99 5.17 8.14 2.50
C ARG A 99 4.74 8.37 1.05
N ASN A 100 5.03 9.53 0.47
CA ASN A 100 4.66 9.86 -0.90
C ASN A 100 5.35 8.96 -1.95
N LYS A 101 6.61 8.55 -1.69
CA LYS A 101 7.42 7.79 -2.65
C LYS A 101 7.37 6.28 -2.45
N LYS A 102 7.25 5.83 -1.20
CA LYS A 102 7.44 4.41 -0.84
C LYS A 102 6.14 3.70 -0.51
N ILE A 103 5.03 4.42 -0.30
CA ILE A 103 3.78 3.83 0.18
C ILE A 103 2.60 4.26 -0.67
N GLY A 104 1.86 3.29 -1.19
CA GLY A 104 0.55 3.49 -1.81
C GLY A 104 -0.55 3.09 -0.84
N PHE A 105 -1.45 4.02 -0.50
CA PHE A 105 -2.55 3.75 0.42
C PHE A 105 -3.86 3.49 -0.30
N VAL A 106 -4.56 2.44 0.15
CA VAL A 106 -5.94 2.13 -0.22
C VAL A 106 -6.76 1.97 1.07
N PHE A 107 -7.81 2.79 1.24
CA PHE A 107 -8.63 2.84 2.45
C PHE A 107 -10.02 2.29 2.20
N GLN A 108 -10.67 1.79 3.24
CA GLN A 108 -12.07 1.34 3.24
C GLN A 108 -13.03 2.42 2.74
N SER A 109 -12.83 3.67 3.16
CA SER A 109 -13.68 4.82 2.78
C SER A 109 -13.21 5.53 1.50
N PHE A 110 -12.36 4.86 0.68
CA PHE A 110 -11.77 5.36 -0.56
C PHE A 110 -10.90 6.62 -0.38
N ASN A 111 -11.26 7.51 0.49
CA ASN A 111 -10.60 8.80 0.79
C ASN A 111 -10.28 9.61 -0.47
N LEU A 112 -11.23 9.64 -1.41
CA LEU A 112 -11.16 10.48 -2.61
C LEU A 112 -11.60 11.90 -2.27
N ILE A 113 -10.96 12.88 -2.91
CA ILE A 113 -11.37 14.28 -2.80
C ILE A 113 -12.67 14.45 -3.60
N SER A 114 -13.77 14.68 -2.90
CA SER A 114 -15.14 14.64 -3.43
C SER A 114 -15.44 15.65 -4.55
N ARG A 115 -14.78 16.82 -4.52
CA ARG A 115 -14.96 17.89 -5.52
C ARG A 115 -13.89 17.88 -6.61
N THR A 116 -13.30 16.71 -6.89
CA THR A 116 -12.18 16.55 -7.77
C THR A 116 -12.40 15.28 -8.61
N SER A 117 -12.19 15.34 -9.92
CA SER A 117 -12.42 14.22 -10.81
C SER A 117 -11.51 13.02 -10.49
N ALA A 118 -11.86 11.83 -11.00
CA ALA A 118 -11.05 10.62 -10.88
C ALA A 118 -9.60 10.86 -11.34
N LEU A 119 -9.41 11.47 -12.50
CA LEU A 119 -8.09 11.85 -13.04
C LEU A 119 -7.31 12.71 -12.05
N LYS A 120 -7.94 13.74 -11.49
CA LYS A 120 -7.26 14.65 -10.55
C LYS A 120 -6.94 14.00 -9.22
N ASN A 121 -7.77 13.07 -8.75
CA ASN A 121 -7.46 12.27 -7.57
C ASN A 121 -6.21 11.41 -7.81
N VAL A 122 -6.08 10.78 -8.97
CA VAL A 122 -4.89 9.98 -9.33
C VAL A 122 -3.65 10.85 -9.54
N GLU A 123 -3.78 12.06 -10.10
CA GLU A 123 -2.67 13.00 -10.25
C GLU A 123 -2.08 13.50 -8.92
N LEU A 124 -2.84 13.43 -7.82
CA LEU A 124 -2.51 14.10 -6.56
C LEU A 124 -1.15 13.70 -5.97
N PRO A 125 -0.79 12.41 -5.81
CA PRO A 125 0.52 12.02 -5.29
C PRO A 125 1.67 12.52 -6.15
N MET A 126 1.50 12.51 -7.48
CA MET A 126 2.48 13.01 -8.44
C MET A 126 2.64 14.53 -8.39
N THR A 127 1.57 15.24 -8.00
CA THR A 127 1.64 16.70 -7.76
C THR A 127 2.55 17.00 -6.57
N TYR A 128 2.44 16.25 -5.48
CA TYR A 128 3.35 16.36 -4.34
C TYR A 128 4.78 15.93 -4.68
N ALA A 129 4.95 14.94 -5.57
CA ALA A 129 6.24 14.55 -6.11
C ALA A 129 6.81 15.57 -7.13
N ARG A 130 6.09 16.67 -7.45
CA ARG A 130 6.48 17.73 -8.40
C ARG A 130 6.69 17.24 -9.83
N ILE A 131 6.01 16.17 -10.23
CA ILE A 131 6.02 15.69 -11.60
C ILE A 131 5.33 16.73 -12.51
N PRO A 132 5.92 17.09 -13.66
CA PRO A 132 5.33 18.04 -14.60
C PRO A 132 3.91 17.63 -15.02
N LYS A 133 3.00 18.63 -15.18
CA LYS A 133 1.56 18.42 -15.45
C LYS A 133 1.32 17.43 -16.60
N LYS A 134 2.03 17.58 -17.73
CA LYS A 134 1.86 16.69 -18.87
C LYS A 134 2.12 15.22 -18.50
N LYS A 135 3.28 14.93 -17.89
CA LYS A 135 3.66 13.55 -17.48
C LYS A 135 2.69 12.95 -16.47
N ARG A 136 2.26 13.73 -15.46
CA ARG A 136 1.33 13.19 -14.45
C ARG A 136 -0.08 12.95 -15.01
N THR A 137 -0.54 13.77 -15.99
CA THR A 137 -1.82 13.55 -16.63
C THR A 137 -1.77 12.30 -17.52
N GLU A 138 -0.71 12.10 -18.29
CA GLU A 138 -0.47 10.90 -19.09
C GLU A 138 -0.46 9.65 -18.19
N ARG A 139 0.36 9.68 -17.13
CA ARG A 139 0.43 8.56 -16.18
C ARG A 139 -0.88 8.28 -15.47
N ALA A 140 -1.62 9.30 -15.05
CA ALA A 140 -2.91 9.12 -14.41
C ALA A 140 -3.96 8.52 -15.34
N MET A 141 -3.94 8.86 -16.63
CA MET A 141 -4.80 8.22 -17.63
C MET A 141 -4.45 6.75 -17.82
N GLU A 142 -3.17 6.42 -17.99
CA GLU A 142 -2.71 5.03 -18.09
C GLU A 142 -3.20 4.20 -16.89
N LEU A 143 -3.06 4.72 -15.67
CA LEU A 143 -3.49 4.04 -14.45
C LEU A 143 -5.01 3.85 -14.40
N LEU A 144 -5.79 4.84 -14.85
CA LEU A 144 -7.24 4.73 -14.93
C LEU A 144 -7.67 3.73 -16.02
N ASP A 145 -6.99 3.69 -17.15
CA ASP A 145 -7.24 2.70 -18.19
C ASP A 145 -6.97 1.28 -17.67
N CYS A 146 -5.87 1.10 -16.94
CA CYS A 146 -5.51 -0.21 -16.36
C CYS A 146 -6.55 -0.75 -15.38
N VAL A 147 -7.23 0.12 -14.62
CA VAL A 147 -8.31 -0.29 -13.73
C VAL A 147 -9.69 -0.23 -14.39
N GLY A 148 -9.76 -0.07 -15.72
CA GLY A 148 -10.99 -0.05 -16.50
C GLY A 148 -11.85 1.21 -16.34
N LEU A 149 -11.22 2.35 -15.99
CA LEU A 149 -11.92 3.61 -15.72
C LEU A 149 -11.48 4.78 -16.62
N GLY A 150 -10.76 4.54 -17.71
CA GLY A 150 -10.31 5.60 -18.60
C GLY A 150 -11.45 6.47 -19.14
N ALA A 151 -12.54 5.85 -19.59
CA ALA A 151 -13.73 6.57 -20.06
C ALA A 151 -14.43 7.39 -18.94
N ARG A 152 -14.10 7.16 -17.67
CA ARG A 152 -14.65 7.84 -16.49
C ARG A 152 -13.66 8.79 -15.81
N ALA A 153 -12.55 9.11 -16.45
CA ALA A 153 -11.50 9.97 -15.89
C ALA A 153 -11.99 11.35 -15.47
N GLY A 154 -13.01 11.89 -16.16
CA GLY A 154 -13.66 13.15 -15.83
C GLY A 154 -14.71 13.12 -14.71
N HIS A 155 -15.18 11.92 -14.30
CA HIS A 155 -16.25 11.77 -13.32
C HIS A 155 -15.80 12.17 -11.92
N MET A 156 -16.71 12.72 -11.13
CA MET A 156 -16.53 12.99 -9.70
C MET A 156 -16.82 11.73 -8.88
N PRO A 157 -16.29 11.59 -7.65
CA PRO A 157 -16.52 10.41 -6.81
C PRO A 157 -18.00 10.07 -6.55
N ASN A 158 -18.89 11.06 -6.50
CA ASN A 158 -20.32 10.86 -6.32
C ASN A 158 -21.04 10.31 -7.58
N GLU A 159 -20.38 10.32 -8.72
CA GLU A 159 -20.87 9.77 -9.99
C GLU A 159 -20.37 8.33 -10.24
N LEU A 160 -19.60 7.77 -9.30
CA LEU A 160 -18.98 6.47 -9.38
C LEU A 160 -19.60 5.49 -8.37
N SER A 161 -19.71 4.21 -8.75
CA SER A 161 -20.09 3.14 -7.82
C SER A 161 -19.00 2.92 -6.74
N GLY A 162 -19.29 2.14 -5.69
CA GLY A 162 -18.33 1.78 -4.64
C GLY A 162 -17.06 1.14 -5.22
N GLY A 163 -17.20 0.09 -6.01
CA GLY A 163 -16.08 -0.59 -6.66
C GLY A 163 -15.31 0.32 -7.62
N GLN A 164 -15.99 1.23 -8.34
CA GLN A 164 -15.32 2.20 -9.20
C GLN A 164 -14.50 3.20 -8.38
N ARG A 165 -15.03 3.71 -7.25
CA ARG A 165 -14.28 4.57 -6.33
C ARG A 165 -13.05 3.88 -5.78
N GLN A 166 -13.17 2.60 -5.42
CA GLN A 166 -12.03 1.82 -4.93
C GLN A 166 -10.97 1.62 -6.00
N ARG A 167 -11.37 1.36 -7.24
CA ARG A 167 -10.43 1.28 -8.37
C ARG A 167 -9.71 2.61 -8.63
N VAL A 168 -10.38 3.76 -8.48
CA VAL A 168 -9.70 5.08 -8.52
C VAL A 168 -8.72 5.23 -7.36
N ALA A 169 -9.07 4.78 -6.14
CA ALA A 169 -8.16 4.83 -4.99
C ALA A 169 -6.93 3.94 -5.20
N ILE A 170 -7.07 2.76 -5.81
CA ILE A 170 -5.96 1.89 -6.20
C ILE A 170 -5.08 2.57 -7.26
N ALA A 171 -5.67 3.12 -8.32
CA ALA A 171 -4.93 3.86 -9.35
C ALA A 171 -4.12 5.02 -8.74
N ARG A 172 -4.71 5.75 -7.79
CA ARG A 172 -4.02 6.80 -7.03
C ARG A 172 -2.86 6.24 -6.20
N ALA A 173 -3.04 5.10 -5.53
CA ALA A 173 -2.00 4.46 -4.73
C ALA A 173 -0.78 4.09 -5.59
N LEU A 174 -0.99 3.71 -6.85
CA LEU A 174 0.04 3.31 -7.80
C LEU A 174 0.75 4.48 -8.51
N ALA A 175 0.30 5.71 -8.31
CA ALA A 175 0.71 6.88 -9.11
C ALA A 175 2.23 7.13 -9.11
N ASN A 176 2.89 6.95 -7.96
CA ASN A 176 4.34 7.14 -7.80
C ASN A 176 5.13 5.82 -7.79
N GLU A 177 4.53 4.71 -8.24
CA GLU A 177 5.16 3.38 -8.30
C GLU A 177 5.79 2.94 -6.95
N PRO A 178 5.03 2.96 -5.85
CA PRO A 178 5.57 2.66 -4.53
C PRO A 178 5.91 1.18 -4.41
N PRO A 179 7.00 0.81 -3.72
CA PRO A 179 7.36 -0.59 -3.48
C PRO A 179 6.40 -1.29 -2.51
N LEU A 180 5.61 -0.54 -1.73
CA LEU A 180 4.67 -1.03 -0.73
C LEU A 180 3.26 -0.50 -1.00
N ILE A 181 2.28 -1.40 -1.05
CA ILE A 181 0.86 -1.06 -1.06
C ILE A 181 0.26 -1.50 0.27
N LEU A 182 -0.36 -0.54 0.97
CA LEU A 182 -1.08 -0.76 2.22
C LEU A 182 -2.58 -0.59 1.99
N ALA A 183 -3.36 -1.66 2.17
CA ALA A 183 -4.80 -1.66 1.99
C ALA A 183 -5.50 -1.91 3.34
N ASP A 184 -6.25 -0.93 3.84
CA ASP A 184 -7.00 -0.99 5.10
C ASP A 184 -8.46 -1.30 4.81
N GLU A 185 -8.89 -2.51 5.13
CA GLU A 185 -10.24 -3.05 4.85
C GLU A 185 -10.75 -2.67 3.44
N PRO A 186 -10.00 -3.00 2.37
CA PRO A 186 -10.25 -2.43 1.04
C PRO A 186 -11.59 -2.85 0.41
N THR A 187 -12.25 -3.84 0.98
CA THR A 187 -13.52 -4.43 0.52
C THR A 187 -14.70 -4.11 1.43
N GLY A 188 -14.48 -3.56 2.62
CA GLY A 188 -15.48 -3.43 3.68
C GLY A 188 -16.71 -2.55 3.35
N ASN A 189 -16.69 -1.78 2.26
CA ASN A 189 -17.83 -0.98 1.78
C ASN A 189 -18.31 -1.41 0.38
N LEU A 190 -18.00 -2.65 -0.01
CA LEU A 190 -18.31 -3.18 -1.35
C LEU A 190 -19.23 -4.40 -1.25
N ASP A 191 -19.95 -4.67 -2.32
CA ASP A 191 -20.63 -5.96 -2.48
C ASP A 191 -19.61 -7.07 -2.79
N THR A 192 -20.06 -8.33 -2.70
CA THR A 192 -19.19 -9.50 -2.87
C THR A 192 -18.50 -9.53 -4.24
N ALA A 193 -19.21 -9.18 -5.33
CA ALA A 193 -18.63 -9.22 -6.67
C ALA A 193 -17.53 -8.15 -6.82
N ALA A 194 -17.79 -6.92 -6.38
CA ALA A 194 -16.79 -5.85 -6.39
C ALA A 194 -15.61 -6.16 -5.46
N SER A 195 -15.84 -6.85 -4.33
CA SER A 195 -14.77 -7.27 -3.41
C SER A 195 -13.80 -8.25 -4.08
N ILE A 196 -14.31 -9.22 -4.82
CA ILE A 196 -13.50 -10.17 -5.58
C ILE A 196 -12.67 -9.43 -6.65
N GLU A 197 -13.30 -8.53 -7.43
CA GLU A 197 -12.58 -7.73 -8.44
C GLU A 197 -11.42 -6.93 -7.84
N ILE A 198 -11.61 -6.34 -6.65
CA ILE A 198 -10.55 -5.58 -5.97
C ILE A 198 -9.42 -6.50 -5.51
N MET A 199 -9.74 -7.68 -4.98
CA MET A 199 -8.70 -8.65 -4.57
C MET A 199 -7.94 -9.23 -5.77
N GLU A 200 -8.60 -9.42 -6.90
CA GLU A 200 -7.95 -9.80 -8.16
C GLU A 200 -6.95 -8.73 -8.62
N ILE A 201 -7.28 -7.44 -8.50
CA ILE A 201 -6.34 -6.35 -8.78
C ILE A 201 -5.10 -6.47 -7.88
N PHE A 202 -5.26 -6.69 -6.57
CA PHE A 202 -4.12 -6.86 -5.67
C PHE A 202 -3.29 -8.11 -5.98
N ALA A 203 -3.93 -9.21 -6.34
CA ALA A 203 -3.23 -10.43 -6.76
C ALA A 203 -2.40 -10.22 -8.05
N GLU A 204 -2.93 -9.47 -9.01
CA GLU A 204 -2.17 -9.11 -10.23
C GLU A 204 -1.02 -8.14 -9.90
N LEU A 205 -1.21 -7.20 -8.98
CA LEU A 205 -0.15 -6.32 -8.49
C LEU A 205 0.99 -7.13 -7.85
N HIS A 206 0.64 -8.09 -7.00
CA HIS A 206 1.60 -8.99 -6.37
C HIS A 206 2.35 -9.84 -7.40
N LYS A 207 1.67 -10.48 -8.34
CA LYS A 207 2.30 -11.25 -9.45
C LYS A 207 3.28 -10.40 -10.27
N ALA A 208 3.07 -9.11 -10.32
CA ALA A 208 3.96 -8.17 -10.98
C ALA A 208 5.14 -7.71 -10.12
N GLY A 209 5.26 -8.20 -8.88
CA GLY A 209 6.35 -7.94 -7.97
C GLY A 209 6.08 -6.86 -6.92
N ALA A 210 4.86 -6.31 -6.83
CA ALA A 210 4.51 -5.38 -5.76
C ALA A 210 4.41 -6.10 -4.41
N THR A 211 4.87 -5.46 -3.34
CA THR A 211 4.59 -5.90 -1.97
C THR A 211 3.25 -5.34 -1.54
N VAL A 212 2.33 -6.22 -1.15
CA VAL A 212 0.96 -5.84 -0.78
C VAL A 212 0.65 -6.30 0.63
N ILE A 213 0.17 -5.39 1.47
CA ILE A 213 -0.34 -5.71 2.81
C ILE A 213 -1.81 -5.33 2.86
N VAL A 214 -2.66 -6.29 3.18
CA VAL A 214 -4.10 -6.10 3.37
C VAL A 214 -4.43 -6.27 4.84
N VAL A 215 -4.99 -5.25 5.46
CA VAL A 215 -5.57 -5.35 6.80
C VAL A 215 -7.04 -5.68 6.64
N THR A 216 -7.47 -6.79 7.25
CA THR A 216 -8.86 -7.24 7.15
C THR A 216 -9.27 -8.05 8.39
N HIS A 217 -10.56 -8.21 8.61
CA HIS A 217 -11.13 -9.17 9.55
C HIS A 217 -11.90 -10.29 8.82
N GLU A 218 -11.90 -10.28 7.47
CA GLU A 218 -12.61 -11.22 6.63
C GLU A 218 -11.67 -12.34 6.16
N GLU A 219 -11.98 -13.59 6.49
CA GLU A 219 -11.18 -14.77 6.12
C GLU A 219 -11.12 -14.99 4.60
N ASN A 220 -12.24 -14.73 3.90
CA ASN A 220 -12.33 -14.82 2.44
C ASN A 220 -11.38 -13.84 1.72
N ILE A 221 -11.12 -12.67 2.31
CA ILE A 221 -10.17 -11.69 1.79
C ILE A 221 -8.73 -12.13 2.09
N ALA A 222 -8.46 -12.59 3.31
CA ALA A 222 -7.15 -13.11 3.68
C ALA A 222 -6.76 -14.35 2.86
N ALA A 223 -7.73 -15.15 2.41
CA ALA A 223 -7.48 -16.32 1.57
C ALA A 223 -6.80 -16.00 0.21
N PHE A 224 -6.82 -14.75 -0.25
CA PHE A 224 -6.09 -14.34 -1.47
C PHE A 224 -4.59 -14.14 -1.24
N THR A 225 -4.13 -14.03 0.01
CA THR A 225 -2.74 -13.70 0.35
C THR A 225 -1.90 -14.95 0.59
N ASP A 226 -0.57 -14.83 0.41
CA ASP A 226 0.36 -15.94 0.60
C ASP A 226 0.77 -16.14 2.06
N ARG A 227 0.56 -15.13 2.91
CA ARG A 227 0.94 -15.14 4.34
C ARG A 227 -0.12 -14.42 5.15
N ILE A 228 -0.47 -14.99 6.29
CA ILE A 228 -1.50 -14.46 7.18
C ILE A 228 -0.88 -14.23 8.57
N ILE A 229 -0.94 -12.99 9.03
CA ILE A 229 -0.47 -12.58 10.36
C ILE A 229 -1.69 -12.29 11.23
N HIS A 230 -1.88 -13.09 12.26
CA HIS A 230 -3.00 -12.93 13.21
C HIS A 230 -2.59 -11.99 14.33
N PHE A 231 -3.44 -10.99 14.56
CA PHE A 231 -3.21 -9.92 15.52
C PHE A 231 -4.26 -9.91 16.62
N SER A 232 -3.84 -9.92 17.87
CA SER A 232 -4.72 -9.75 19.04
C SER A 232 -4.05 -8.91 20.12
N ASP A 233 -4.80 -8.00 20.73
CA ASP A 233 -4.39 -7.20 21.88
C ASP A 233 -3.01 -6.51 21.74
N GLY A 234 -2.74 -6.01 20.54
CA GLY A 234 -1.48 -5.33 20.21
C GLY A 234 -0.28 -6.26 20.03
N GLN A 235 -0.49 -7.55 19.77
CA GLN A 235 0.55 -8.56 19.55
C GLN A 235 0.27 -9.42 18.32
N ILE A 236 1.33 -9.94 17.71
CA ILE A 236 1.23 -11.02 16.73
C ILE A 236 1.09 -12.33 17.52
N ILE A 237 -0.02 -13.03 17.30
CA ILE A 237 -0.31 -14.31 17.98
C ILE A 237 -0.02 -15.52 17.10
N LYS A 238 -0.03 -15.32 15.76
CA LYS A 238 0.28 -16.36 14.78
C LYS A 238 0.78 -15.69 13.49
N ASP A 239 1.69 -16.35 12.81
CA ASP A 239 2.23 -15.97 11.53
C ASP A 239 2.37 -17.24 10.69
N GLU A 240 1.62 -17.35 9.62
CA GLU A 240 1.52 -18.58 8.83
C GLU A 240 1.53 -18.33 7.34
N ILE A 241 2.08 -19.28 6.61
CA ILE A 241 2.03 -19.31 5.15
C ILE A 241 0.69 -19.90 4.74
N ASN A 242 0.02 -19.25 3.80
CA ASN A 242 -1.15 -19.80 3.14
C ASN A 242 -0.71 -20.70 1.98
N GLU A 243 -0.78 -22.00 2.16
CA GLU A 243 -0.31 -22.97 1.16
C GLU A 243 -1.19 -23.00 -0.11
N ASN A 244 -2.43 -22.53 -0.04
CA ASN A 244 -3.41 -22.57 -1.12
C ASN A 244 -4.12 -21.21 -1.30
N PRO A 245 -3.41 -20.15 -1.71
CA PRO A 245 -4.04 -18.85 -1.91
C PRO A 245 -5.07 -18.90 -3.04
N THR A 246 -6.18 -18.20 -2.84
CA THR A 246 -7.23 -18.04 -3.85
C THR A 246 -6.64 -17.34 -5.06
N LYS A 247 -6.70 -18.01 -6.23
CA LYS A 247 -6.22 -17.44 -7.48
C LYS A 247 -7.34 -16.59 -8.09
N GLY A 248 -7.01 -15.36 -8.46
CA GLY A 248 -7.91 -14.53 -9.27
C GLY A 248 -8.16 -15.15 -10.65
N SER A 249 -9.23 -14.74 -11.31
CA SER A 249 -9.64 -15.25 -12.65
C SER A 249 -8.59 -15.01 -13.76
N GLY A 250 -7.61 -14.15 -13.54
CA GLY A 250 -6.55 -13.85 -14.49
C GLY A 250 -6.99 -13.02 -15.70
N GLU A 251 -8.23 -12.55 -15.72
CA GLU A 251 -8.80 -11.81 -16.87
C GLU A 251 -8.46 -10.31 -16.89
N LEU A 252 -7.94 -9.75 -15.79
CA LEU A 252 -7.57 -8.33 -15.76
C LEU A 252 -6.27 -8.09 -16.56
N HIS A 253 -6.40 -7.38 -17.66
CA HIS A 253 -5.27 -7.05 -18.55
C HIS A 253 -4.41 -5.91 -17.98
N MET A 254 -3.68 -6.18 -16.90
CA MET A 254 -2.78 -5.20 -16.25
C MET A 254 -1.36 -5.20 -16.84
N LYS A 255 -1.19 -5.73 -18.06
CA LYS A 255 0.11 -6.01 -18.71
C LYS A 255 1.04 -4.81 -18.97
N GLY A 256 0.57 -3.58 -18.79
CA GLY A 256 1.39 -2.36 -19.04
C GLY A 256 1.96 -1.70 -17.79
N LEU A 257 1.40 -1.97 -16.61
CA LEU A 257 1.70 -1.22 -15.38
C LEU A 257 3.04 -1.58 -14.72
N TYR A 258 3.63 -2.71 -15.09
CA TYR A 258 4.60 -3.42 -14.29
C TYR A 258 6.00 -3.54 -14.89
N ARG A 259 6.29 -2.88 -16.02
CA ARG A 259 7.65 -2.92 -16.58
C ARG A 259 8.70 -2.50 -15.56
N HIS A 260 8.43 -1.46 -14.79
CA HIS A 260 9.36 -0.92 -13.82
C HIS A 260 9.52 -1.77 -12.55
N PHE A 261 8.46 -2.47 -12.10
CA PHE A 261 8.60 -3.40 -10.96
C PHE A 261 9.45 -4.62 -11.32
N ARG A 262 9.37 -5.14 -12.55
CA ARG A 262 10.21 -6.27 -13.02
C ARG A 262 11.67 -5.89 -13.18
N GLU A 263 11.95 -4.70 -13.67
CA GLU A 263 13.32 -4.17 -13.80
C GLU A 263 13.98 -3.96 -12.44
N ALA A 264 13.22 -3.51 -11.43
CA ALA A 264 13.70 -3.36 -10.05
C ALA A 264 13.91 -4.69 -9.32
N ALA A 265 13.21 -5.77 -9.72
CA ALA A 265 13.32 -7.09 -9.12
C ALA A 265 14.43 -7.97 -9.72
N GLY A 266 15.21 -7.48 -10.69
CA GLY A 266 16.36 -8.20 -11.27
C GLY A 266 16.01 -9.48 -12.05
N THR A 267 14.75 -9.69 -12.46
CA THR A 267 14.36 -10.84 -13.28
C THR A 267 14.36 -10.46 -14.78
N GLU A 268 15.55 -10.31 -15.35
CA GLU A 268 15.74 -10.48 -16.78
C GLU A 268 15.59 -11.97 -17.14
N SER A 269 14.39 -12.41 -17.46
CA SER A 269 14.24 -13.63 -18.25
C SER A 269 14.32 -13.24 -19.72
N GLY A 270 15.50 -13.47 -20.31
CA GLY A 270 15.68 -13.40 -21.74
C GLY A 270 14.68 -14.31 -22.45
N VAL A 271 13.74 -13.70 -23.17
CA VAL A 271 13.06 -14.34 -24.28
C VAL A 271 13.47 -13.57 -25.53
N SER A 272 14.54 -14.08 -26.14
CA SER A 272 14.95 -13.77 -27.50
C SER A 272 13.80 -14.13 -28.44
N SER A 273 13.44 -13.17 -29.26
CA SER A 273 12.54 -13.32 -30.39
C SER A 273 13.09 -14.35 -31.41
N CYS A 274 12.27 -15.28 -31.79
CA CYS A 274 12.22 -15.81 -33.16
C CYS A 274 10.77 -15.78 -33.62
#